data_84769f35b8d2816290858c24cc2735eb
#
_entry.id   84769f35b8d2816290858c24cc2735eb
#
_cell.length_a   1.000
_cell.length_b   1.000
_cell.length_c   1.000
_cell.angle_alpha   90.00
_cell.angle_beta   90.00
_cell.angle_gamma   90.00
#
_symmetry.space_group_name_H-M   'P 1'
#
loop_
_entity.id
_entity.type
_entity.pdbx_description
1 polymer ?
#
loop_
_entity_poly.entity_id
_entity_poly.type
_entity_poly.pdbx_seq_one_letter_code
_entity_poly.pdbx_strand_id
1 'polypeptide(L)'
;MAEKTAPSAAKLAELKRRIAADPASRSFLELAREYHEAGLYEEAAAVCSQGLKYHPHYVSARVLLGRVCFDCGMMDEARGHMEGVLAVVPDNLVARRVVAEICRIQGDLEGALERFHALLAFNASDDETRTRIREIEASLSAPPPPPAEIARE
;
A
#
# COMPACT_ATOMS: atom_id res chain seq x y z
N MET A 1 15.50 -4.28 10.65
CA MET A 1 15.03 -5.21 9.62
C MET A 1 14.02 -6.14 10.27
N ALA A 2 12.75 -6.01 9.96
CA ALA A 2 11.77 -7.01 10.38
C ALA A 2 12.12 -8.31 9.64
N GLU A 3 12.49 -9.36 10.38
CA GLU A 3 12.58 -10.69 9.82
C GLU A 3 11.20 -11.03 9.24
N LYS A 4 11.15 -11.20 7.93
CA LYS A 4 9.96 -11.73 7.26
C LYS A 4 9.82 -13.18 7.73
N THR A 5 8.98 -13.39 8.72
CA THR A 5 8.72 -14.72 9.26
C THR A 5 8.00 -15.52 8.17
N ALA A 6 8.62 -16.58 7.70
CA ALA A 6 7.96 -17.48 6.76
C ALA A 6 6.65 -18.00 7.37
N PRO A 7 5.53 -17.96 6.62
CA PRO A 7 4.26 -18.41 7.15
C PRO A 7 4.34 -19.88 7.52
N SER A 8 3.68 -20.26 8.62
CA SER A 8 3.61 -21.66 9.03
C SER A 8 2.97 -22.51 7.93
N ALA A 9 3.67 -23.53 7.43
CA ALA A 9 3.16 -24.43 6.40
C ALA A 9 1.82 -25.08 6.80
N ALA A 10 1.66 -25.39 8.09
CA ALA A 10 0.41 -25.93 8.63
C ALA A 10 -0.74 -24.93 8.55
N LYS A 11 -0.49 -23.65 8.86
CA LYS A 11 -1.49 -22.57 8.77
C LYS A 11 -1.90 -22.32 7.32
N LEU A 12 -0.93 -22.26 6.40
CA LEU A 12 -1.22 -22.11 4.97
C LEU A 12 -2.05 -23.27 4.42
N ALA A 13 -1.70 -24.50 4.79
CA ALA A 13 -2.44 -25.69 4.36
C ALA A 13 -3.89 -25.67 4.86
N GLU A 14 -4.11 -25.28 6.11
CA GLU A 14 -5.45 -25.16 6.69
C GLU A 14 -6.28 -24.05 6.01
N LEU A 15 -5.70 -22.89 5.76
CA LEU A 15 -6.39 -21.79 5.06
C LEU A 15 -6.77 -22.18 3.62
N LYS A 16 -5.83 -22.81 2.90
CA LYS A 16 -6.10 -23.33 1.55
C LYS A 16 -7.22 -24.38 1.54
N ARG A 17 -7.24 -25.27 2.52
CA ARG A 17 -8.29 -26.29 2.68
C ARG A 17 -9.65 -25.65 2.90
N ARG A 18 -9.75 -24.62 3.75
CA ARG A 18 -11.01 -23.89 4.00
C ARG A 18 -11.53 -23.21 2.74
N ILE A 19 -10.64 -22.56 1.98
CA ILE A 19 -11.01 -21.89 0.73
C ILE A 19 -11.42 -22.92 -0.34
N ALA A 20 -10.75 -24.08 -0.40
CA ALA A 20 -11.12 -25.15 -1.33
C ALA A 20 -12.50 -25.75 -0.99
N ALA A 21 -12.84 -25.85 0.30
CA ALA A 21 -14.14 -26.34 0.75
C ALA A 21 -15.26 -25.30 0.54
N ASP A 22 -14.95 -24.02 0.71
CA ASP A 22 -15.86 -22.89 0.48
C ASP A 22 -15.12 -21.73 -0.18
N PRO A 23 -15.19 -21.60 -1.52
CA PRO A 23 -14.54 -20.51 -2.25
C PRO A 23 -15.04 -19.12 -1.86
N ALA A 24 -16.22 -18.99 -1.28
CA ALA A 24 -16.76 -17.74 -0.77
C ALA A 24 -16.34 -17.46 0.68
N SER A 25 -15.55 -18.34 1.30
CA SER A 25 -15.01 -18.13 2.64
C SER A 25 -14.13 -16.88 2.71
N ARG A 26 -14.33 -16.06 3.75
CA ARG A 26 -13.48 -14.89 4.01
C ARG A 26 -12.07 -15.24 4.50
N SER A 27 -11.76 -16.52 4.66
CA SER A 27 -10.40 -17.00 5.00
C SER A 27 -9.35 -16.59 3.96
N PHE A 28 -9.75 -16.21 2.75
CA PHE A 28 -8.83 -15.70 1.74
C PHE A 28 -8.08 -14.44 2.21
N LEU A 29 -8.69 -13.59 3.02
CA LEU A 29 -8.03 -12.38 3.54
C LEU A 29 -6.84 -12.73 4.45
N GLU A 30 -7.02 -13.74 5.30
CA GLU A 30 -5.95 -14.22 6.18
C GLU A 30 -4.83 -14.87 5.36
N LEU A 31 -5.16 -15.70 4.37
CA LEU A 31 -4.18 -16.31 3.47
C LEU A 31 -3.38 -15.23 2.70
N ALA A 32 -4.06 -14.21 2.19
CA ALA A 32 -3.41 -13.12 1.47
C ALA A 32 -2.48 -12.31 2.38
N ARG A 33 -2.84 -12.11 3.65
CA ARG A 33 -1.95 -11.46 4.64
C ARG A 33 -0.70 -12.27 4.89
N GLU A 34 -0.81 -13.58 5.08
CA GLU A 34 0.34 -14.46 5.26
C GLU A 34 1.30 -14.37 4.06
N TYR A 35 0.77 -14.39 2.84
CA TYR A 35 1.58 -14.22 1.65
C TYR A 35 2.23 -12.82 1.57
N HIS A 36 1.49 -11.77 1.87
CA HIS A 36 2.02 -10.40 1.87
C HIS A 36 3.16 -10.23 2.88
N GLU A 37 2.98 -10.72 4.10
CA GLU A 37 4.00 -10.68 5.16
C GLU A 37 5.26 -11.49 4.79
N ALA A 38 5.08 -12.58 4.06
CA ALA A 38 6.19 -13.39 3.52
C ALA A 38 6.88 -12.74 2.31
N GLY A 39 6.34 -11.65 1.75
CA GLY A 39 6.83 -11.02 0.53
C GLY A 39 6.43 -11.73 -0.76
N LEU A 40 5.48 -12.65 -0.68
CA LEU A 40 4.89 -13.37 -1.81
C LEU A 40 3.74 -12.54 -2.39
N TYR A 41 4.10 -11.44 -3.04
CA TYR A 41 3.13 -10.42 -3.46
C TYR A 41 2.21 -10.89 -4.58
N GLU A 42 2.72 -11.68 -5.52
CA GLU A 42 1.92 -12.22 -6.63
C GLU A 42 0.84 -13.17 -6.12
N GLU A 43 1.19 -14.06 -5.19
CA GLU A 43 0.26 -14.98 -4.54
C GLU A 43 -0.77 -14.22 -3.69
N ALA A 44 -0.33 -13.21 -2.94
CA ALA A 44 -1.22 -12.36 -2.15
C ALA A 44 -2.24 -11.63 -3.04
N ALA A 45 -1.79 -11.05 -4.16
CA ALA A 45 -2.66 -10.36 -5.11
C ALA A 45 -3.66 -11.32 -5.77
N ALA A 46 -3.21 -12.51 -6.18
CA ALA A 46 -4.08 -13.53 -6.78
C ALA A 46 -5.18 -13.97 -5.81
N VAL A 47 -4.84 -14.23 -4.55
CA VAL A 47 -5.79 -14.63 -3.50
C VAL A 47 -6.80 -13.51 -3.21
N CYS A 48 -6.34 -12.27 -3.07
CA CYS A 48 -7.23 -11.11 -2.88
C CYS A 48 -8.19 -10.91 -4.06
N SER A 49 -7.67 -10.96 -5.28
CA SER A 49 -8.46 -10.76 -6.49
C SER A 49 -9.52 -11.85 -6.65
N GLN A 50 -9.19 -13.10 -6.34
CA GLN A 50 -10.13 -14.20 -6.36
C GLN A 50 -11.21 -14.04 -5.29
N GLY A 51 -10.84 -13.69 -4.06
CA GLY A 51 -11.78 -13.48 -2.97
C GLY A 51 -12.72 -12.30 -3.21
N LEU A 52 -12.24 -11.23 -3.83
CA LEU A 52 -13.05 -10.06 -4.19
C LEU A 52 -14.10 -10.35 -5.27
N LYS A 53 -13.98 -11.43 -6.06
CA LYS A 53 -15.04 -11.87 -6.97
C LYS A 53 -16.29 -12.31 -6.20
N TYR A 54 -16.12 -12.93 -5.03
CA TYR A 54 -17.22 -13.33 -4.15
C TYR A 54 -17.67 -12.21 -3.22
N HIS A 55 -16.75 -11.32 -2.86
CA HIS A 55 -16.98 -10.22 -1.91
C HIS A 55 -16.53 -8.86 -2.49
N PRO A 56 -17.18 -8.34 -3.54
CA PRO A 56 -16.72 -7.15 -4.28
C PRO A 56 -16.67 -5.88 -3.43
N HIS A 57 -17.42 -5.81 -2.34
CA HIS A 57 -17.47 -4.67 -1.42
C HIS A 57 -16.65 -4.87 -0.14
N TYR A 58 -15.79 -5.90 -0.10
CA TYR A 58 -14.98 -6.16 1.10
C TYR A 58 -13.79 -5.19 1.17
N VAL A 59 -14.00 -4.09 1.87
CA VAL A 59 -13.04 -2.96 1.98
C VAL A 59 -11.67 -3.45 2.46
N SER A 60 -11.60 -4.28 3.51
CA SER A 60 -10.31 -4.77 4.04
C SER A 60 -9.50 -5.57 3.02
N ALA A 61 -10.17 -6.35 2.16
CA ALA A 61 -9.50 -7.09 1.10
C ALA A 61 -8.99 -6.15 -0.01
N ARG A 62 -9.75 -5.10 -0.33
CA ARG A 62 -9.34 -4.09 -1.30
C ARG A 62 -8.16 -3.26 -0.79
N VAL A 63 -8.14 -2.89 0.49
CA VAL A 63 -7.01 -2.23 1.15
C VAL A 63 -5.76 -3.11 1.08
N LEU A 64 -5.89 -4.40 1.41
CA LEU A 64 -4.76 -5.32 1.34
C LEU A 64 -4.23 -5.46 -0.09
N LEU A 65 -5.12 -5.62 -1.08
CA LEU A 65 -4.73 -5.70 -2.49
C LEU A 65 -3.99 -4.43 -2.95
N GLY A 66 -4.49 -3.25 -2.60
CA GLY A 66 -3.82 -1.99 -2.92
C GLY A 66 -2.44 -1.86 -2.26
N ARG A 67 -2.27 -2.33 -1.02
CA ARG A 67 -0.95 -2.39 -0.35
C ARG A 67 -0.01 -3.38 -1.04
N VAL A 68 -0.50 -4.54 -1.41
CA VAL A 68 0.28 -5.54 -2.16
C VAL A 68 0.76 -4.95 -3.49
N CYS A 69 -0.13 -4.29 -4.24
CA CYS A 69 0.24 -3.60 -5.48
C CYS A 69 1.29 -2.51 -5.25
N PHE A 70 1.15 -1.73 -4.18
CA PHE A 70 2.13 -0.71 -3.80
C PHE A 70 3.50 -1.31 -3.50
N ASP A 71 3.55 -2.37 -2.69
CA ASP A 71 4.80 -3.02 -2.26
C ASP A 71 5.54 -3.73 -3.41
N CYS A 72 4.81 -4.18 -4.44
CA CYS A 72 5.43 -4.73 -5.65
C CYS A 72 5.65 -3.71 -6.79
N GLY A 73 5.41 -2.43 -6.53
CA GLY A 73 5.72 -1.35 -7.46
C GLY A 73 4.65 -1.04 -8.52
N MET A 74 3.50 -1.68 -8.46
CA MET A 74 2.36 -1.41 -9.37
C MET A 74 1.57 -0.19 -8.88
N MET A 75 2.14 1.01 -9.08
CA MET A 75 1.64 2.24 -8.47
C MET A 75 0.25 2.66 -8.97
N ASP A 76 -0.06 2.46 -10.24
CA ASP A 76 -1.35 2.84 -10.83
C ASP A 76 -2.48 1.94 -10.34
N GLU A 77 -2.25 0.64 -10.26
CA GLU A 77 -3.18 -0.33 -9.68
C GLU A 77 -3.39 -0.08 -8.19
N ALA A 78 -2.30 0.17 -7.45
CA ALA A 78 -2.37 0.51 -6.04
C ALA A 78 -3.22 1.76 -5.80
N ARG A 79 -2.99 2.81 -6.60
CA ARG A 79 -3.79 4.04 -6.57
C ARG A 79 -5.27 3.75 -6.83
N GLY A 80 -5.59 3.02 -7.89
CA GLY A 80 -6.97 2.67 -8.25
C GLY A 80 -7.70 1.93 -7.12
N HIS A 81 -7.05 0.96 -6.48
CA HIS A 81 -7.62 0.25 -5.34
C HIS A 81 -7.83 1.16 -4.13
N MET A 82 -6.87 2.03 -3.81
CA MET A 82 -6.96 2.93 -2.66
C MET A 82 -8.00 4.04 -2.88
N GLU A 83 -8.09 4.61 -4.07
CA GLU A 83 -9.15 5.57 -4.42
C GLU A 83 -10.54 4.92 -4.35
N GLY A 84 -10.68 3.66 -4.80
CA GLY A 84 -11.90 2.89 -4.62
C GLY A 84 -12.27 2.67 -3.15
N VAL A 85 -11.30 2.48 -2.26
CA VAL A 85 -11.52 2.44 -0.80
C VAL A 85 -11.98 3.79 -0.29
N LEU A 86 -11.33 4.89 -0.69
CA LEU A 86 -11.66 6.24 -0.23
C LEU A 86 -13.01 6.73 -0.73
N ALA A 87 -13.51 6.22 -1.84
CA ALA A 87 -14.86 6.50 -2.32
C ALA A 87 -15.94 5.95 -1.37
N VAL A 88 -15.65 4.87 -0.65
CA VAL A 88 -16.59 4.22 0.29
C VAL A 88 -16.29 4.61 1.75
N VAL A 89 -15.01 4.71 2.09
CA VAL A 89 -14.51 5.05 3.44
C VAL A 89 -13.52 6.21 3.32
N PRO A 90 -14.01 7.47 3.24
CA PRO A 90 -13.16 8.64 2.97
C PRO A 90 -12.09 8.90 4.04
N ASP A 91 -12.28 8.42 5.25
CA ASP A 91 -11.38 8.57 6.41
C ASP A 91 -10.46 7.35 6.64
N ASN A 92 -10.36 6.42 5.67
CA ASN A 92 -9.45 5.31 5.76
C ASN A 92 -7.99 5.79 5.71
N LEU A 93 -7.32 5.79 6.88
CA LEU A 93 -5.97 6.33 7.04
C LEU A 93 -4.91 5.56 6.24
N VAL A 94 -5.09 4.24 6.09
CA VAL A 94 -4.16 3.41 5.30
C VAL A 94 -4.23 3.81 3.83
N ALA A 95 -5.44 3.92 3.27
CA ALA A 95 -5.63 4.31 1.88
C ALA A 95 -5.11 5.74 1.63
N ARG A 96 -5.39 6.70 2.52
CA ARG A 96 -4.86 8.07 2.42
C ARG A 96 -3.34 8.10 2.43
N ARG A 97 -2.70 7.35 3.32
CA ARG A 97 -1.24 7.27 3.41
C ARG A 97 -0.63 6.68 2.14
N VAL A 98 -1.18 5.58 1.63
CA VAL A 98 -0.66 4.95 0.41
C VAL A 98 -0.78 5.90 -0.79
N VAL A 99 -1.90 6.59 -0.95
CA VAL A 99 -2.05 7.59 -2.03
C VAL A 99 -1.04 8.73 -1.89
N ALA A 100 -0.80 9.23 -0.67
CA ALA A 100 0.21 10.26 -0.43
C ALA A 100 1.63 9.79 -0.79
N GLU A 101 2.00 8.55 -0.41
CA GLU A 101 3.29 7.96 -0.78
C GLU A 101 3.43 7.75 -2.30
N ILE A 102 2.36 7.36 -2.98
CA ILE A 102 2.35 7.23 -4.44
C ILE A 102 2.62 8.59 -5.09
N CYS A 103 1.97 9.66 -4.65
CA CYS A 103 2.24 11.03 -5.13
C CYS A 103 3.71 11.40 -4.95
N ARG A 104 4.27 11.13 -3.76
CA ARG A 104 5.68 11.40 -3.47
C ARG A 104 6.63 10.63 -4.40
N ILE A 105 6.38 9.33 -4.60
CA ILE A 105 7.21 8.47 -5.46
C ILE A 105 7.13 8.90 -6.93
N GLN A 106 5.97 9.36 -7.38
CA GLN A 106 5.75 9.85 -8.75
C GLN A 106 6.26 11.28 -8.96
N GLY A 107 6.81 11.94 -7.93
CA GLY A 107 7.37 13.27 -8.02
C GLY A 107 6.38 14.41 -7.83
N ASP A 108 5.11 14.13 -7.57
CA ASP A 108 4.11 15.11 -7.16
C ASP A 108 4.30 15.47 -5.68
N LEU A 109 5.36 16.21 -5.39
CA LEU A 109 5.76 16.54 -4.02
C LEU A 109 4.77 17.49 -3.34
N GLU A 110 4.20 18.43 -4.07
CA GLU A 110 3.20 19.36 -3.55
C GLU A 110 1.90 18.63 -3.20
N GLY A 111 1.42 17.78 -4.10
CA GLY A 111 0.25 16.96 -3.85
C GLY A 111 0.46 15.93 -2.72
N ALA A 112 1.67 15.39 -2.58
CA ALA A 112 2.02 14.52 -1.47
C ALA A 112 1.99 15.29 -0.13
N LEU A 113 2.58 16.49 -0.11
CA LEU A 113 2.64 17.37 1.07
C LEU A 113 1.23 17.70 1.59
N GLU A 114 0.34 18.13 0.69
CA GLU A 114 -1.07 18.41 1.02
C GLU A 114 -1.74 17.21 1.69
N ARG A 115 -1.55 15.99 1.12
CA ARG A 115 -2.14 14.76 1.63
C ARG A 115 -1.57 14.32 2.97
N PHE A 116 -0.26 14.50 3.18
CA PHE A 116 0.35 14.20 4.49
C PHE A 116 -0.09 15.20 5.56
N HIS A 117 -0.25 16.48 5.25
CA HIS A 117 -0.83 17.43 6.19
C HIS A 117 -2.27 17.07 6.55
N ALA A 118 -3.07 16.63 5.58
CA ALA A 118 -4.43 16.16 5.85
C ALA A 118 -4.44 14.92 6.77
N LEU A 119 -3.45 14.02 6.66
CA LEU A 119 -3.29 12.89 7.58
C LEU A 119 -3.03 13.33 9.01
N LEU A 120 -2.18 14.34 9.22
CA LEU A 120 -1.92 14.88 10.57
C LEU A 120 -3.17 15.48 11.24
N ALA A 121 -4.14 15.94 10.45
CA ALA A 121 -5.41 16.42 11.00
C ALA A 121 -6.20 15.30 11.69
N PHE A 122 -6.03 14.05 11.26
CA PHE A 122 -6.65 12.88 11.89
C PHE A 122 -5.81 12.30 13.05
N ASN A 123 -4.49 12.38 12.94
CA ASN A 123 -3.56 11.91 13.97
C ASN A 123 -2.36 12.84 14.09
N ALA A 124 -2.50 13.85 14.94
CA ALA A 124 -1.46 14.84 15.18
C ALA A 124 -0.17 14.26 15.78
N SER A 125 -0.21 13.08 16.38
CA SER A 125 0.93 12.41 17.00
C SER A 125 1.67 11.46 16.05
N ASP A 126 1.33 11.45 14.76
CA ASP A 126 1.97 10.57 13.77
C ASP A 126 3.35 11.11 13.37
N ASP A 127 4.38 10.63 14.07
CA ASP A 127 5.76 11.05 13.86
C ASP A 127 6.31 10.60 12.50
N GLU A 128 5.83 9.49 11.96
CA GLU A 128 6.21 9.02 10.62
C GLU A 128 5.72 10.02 9.56
N THR A 129 4.45 10.42 9.64
CA THR A 129 3.90 11.44 8.73
C THR A 129 4.62 12.78 8.87
N ARG A 130 4.97 13.22 10.08
CA ARG A 130 5.78 14.44 10.28
C ARG A 130 7.15 14.33 9.64
N THR A 131 7.79 13.17 9.75
CA THR A 131 9.10 12.94 9.11
C THR A 131 9.00 13.03 7.60
N ARG A 132 7.96 12.42 7.01
CA ARG A 132 7.71 12.53 5.56
C ARG A 132 7.51 13.96 5.09
N ILE A 133 6.73 14.75 5.83
CA ILE A 133 6.52 16.18 5.54
C ILE A 133 7.86 16.91 5.50
N ARG A 134 8.70 16.76 6.54
CA ARG A 134 10.01 17.41 6.59
C ARG A 134 10.93 17.01 5.43
N GLU A 135 10.93 15.73 5.06
CA GLU A 135 11.71 15.24 3.92
C GLU A 135 11.26 15.89 2.60
N ILE A 136 9.94 15.99 2.38
CA ILE A 136 9.37 16.62 1.19
C ILE A 136 9.66 18.11 1.16
N GLU A 137 9.46 18.82 2.27
CA GLU A 137 9.77 20.27 2.39
C GLU A 137 11.24 20.56 2.11
N ALA A 138 12.15 19.73 2.65
CA ALA A 138 13.57 19.82 2.37
C ALA A 138 13.89 19.62 0.88
N SER A 139 13.21 18.68 0.23
CA SER A 139 13.38 18.42 -1.21
C SER A 139 12.88 19.59 -2.07
N LEU A 140 11.76 20.21 -1.69
CA LEU A 140 11.20 21.38 -2.39
C LEU A 140 12.05 22.64 -2.19
N SER A 141 12.75 22.74 -1.06
CA SER A 141 13.60 23.90 -0.72
C SER A 141 15.03 23.75 -1.24
N ALA A 142 15.42 22.57 -1.70
CA ALA A 142 16.77 22.32 -2.21
C ALA A 142 16.99 23.10 -3.52
N PRO A 143 18.15 23.79 -3.68
CA PRO A 143 18.47 24.40 -4.96
C PRO A 143 18.60 23.33 -6.05
N PRO A 144 18.25 23.64 -7.31
CA PRO A 144 18.40 22.68 -8.39
C PRO A 144 19.87 22.21 -8.45
N PRO A 145 20.12 20.93 -8.76
CA PRO A 145 21.48 20.44 -8.92
C PRO A 145 22.21 21.29 -9.98
N PRO A 146 23.49 21.56 -9.78
CA PRO A 146 24.26 22.28 -10.78
C PRO A 146 24.15 21.56 -12.12
N PRO A 147 24.05 22.29 -13.25
CA PRO A 147 24.02 21.67 -14.56
C PRO A 147 25.24 20.73 -14.67
N ALA A 148 24.99 19.47 -15.04
CA ALA A 148 26.07 18.54 -15.28
C ALA A 148 27.02 19.19 -16.25
N GLU A 149 28.27 19.44 -15.83
CA GLU A 149 29.32 19.83 -16.74
C GLU A 149 29.42 18.73 -17.77
N ILE A 150 28.89 19.02 -18.96
CA ILE A 150 29.14 18.16 -20.11
C ILE A 150 30.65 18.18 -20.28
N ALA A 151 31.32 17.12 -19.85
CA ALA A 151 32.73 16.92 -20.14
C ALA A 151 32.88 17.05 -21.66
N ARG A 152 33.38 18.21 -22.09
CA ARG A 152 33.85 18.42 -23.46
C ARG A 152 35.21 17.71 -23.52
N GLU A 153 35.19 16.48 -24.02
CA GLU A 153 36.40 15.90 -24.61
C GLU A 153 36.73 16.63 -25.93
#